data_e093e51063535735acc9a5908f483731
#
_entry.id   e093e51063535735acc9a5908f483731
#
_cell.length_a   1.000
_cell.length_b   1.000
_cell.length_c   1.000
_cell.angle_alpha   90.00
_cell.angle_beta   90.00
_cell.angle_gamma   90.00
#
_symmetry.space_group_name_H-M   'P 1'
#
loop_
_entity.id
_entity.type
_entity.pdbx_description
1 polymer ?
#
loop_
_entity_poly.entity_id
_entity_poly.type
_entity_poly.pdbx_seq_one_letter_code
_entity_poly.pdbx_strand_id
1 'polypeptide(L)'
;ATVVTQTREEIEVEVPYFKDEAVDIVLNYQYGTEIRQVSTSGTPFSLELAYPSVSDYPRMTSAGSSIEIKGVNLTQVDSVFVGEYKAEITKRATDVLTCQLSAEYEVTGTKKITLYYYDETKLETAEDCQVIVPEVYIWKNITLYGHGSENANLFSGTTGKYYNPCEFADNKEIIHLCATQNSDGMQLAGFSKKLNIHKFKCNGKALEADGLNLRFRKLLETTPAEKAYMDKIKNGTLEKISIEQAKADGLNLTGSTKQVARYKLLDDNYNKTNLEGFDIGGINLLLVYSDVDGKNLVAIGFVELVAVQMESVSDTKGSMTLNFYFQKD
;
A
#
# COMPACT_ATOMS: atom_id res chain seq x y z
N ALA A 1 -33.46 -20.91 8.97
CA ALA A 1 -32.32 -21.83 8.90
C ALA A 1 -32.23 -22.44 7.51
N THR A 2 -31.00 -22.66 7.03
CA THR A 2 -30.74 -23.30 5.75
C THR A 2 -30.25 -24.73 6.00
N VAL A 3 -30.82 -25.73 5.31
CA VAL A 3 -30.35 -27.10 5.41
C VAL A 3 -29.01 -27.23 4.70
N VAL A 4 -27.95 -27.63 5.41
CA VAL A 4 -26.60 -27.82 4.87
C VAL A 4 -26.43 -29.25 4.40
N THR A 5 -26.75 -30.23 5.26
CA THR A 5 -26.75 -31.65 4.94
C THR A 5 -27.99 -32.35 5.46
N GLN A 6 -28.39 -33.44 4.81
CA GLN A 6 -29.51 -34.25 5.22
C GLN A 6 -29.22 -35.73 4.97
N THR A 7 -29.39 -36.55 6.00
CA THR A 7 -29.39 -38.01 5.95
C THR A 7 -30.73 -38.57 6.44
N ARG A 8 -30.84 -39.91 6.62
CA ARG A 8 -32.02 -40.51 7.23
C ARG A 8 -32.12 -40.25 8.72
N GLU A 9 -31.01 -39.97 9.38
CA GLU A 9 -30.87 -39.93 10.83
C GLU A 9 -30.52 -38.52 11.34
N GLU A 10 -30.01 -37.65 10.47
CA GLU A 10 -29.47 -36.35 10.85
C GLU A 10 -29.74 -35.28 9.78
N ILE A 11 -30.08 -34.11 10.26
CA ILE A 11 -30.19 -32.90 9.44
C ILE A 11 -29.29 -31.82 10.07
N GLU A 12 -28.32 -31.36 9.32
CA GLU A 12 -27.49 -30.22 9.68
C GLU A 12 -28.08 -28.95 9.07
N VAL A 13 -28.24 -27.94 9.89
CA VAL A 13 -28.81 -26.65 9.46
C VAL A 13 -27.89 -25.51 9.89
N GLU A 14 -27.74 -24.53 9.01
CA GLU A 14 -27.17 -23.23 9.35
C GLU A 14 -28.28 -22.37 9.95
N VAL A 15 -28.11 -21.97 11.21
CA VAL A 15 -29.08 -21.15 11.95
C VAL A 15 -28.66 -19.69 11.77
N PRO A 16 -29.53 -18.83 11.18
CA PRO A 16 -29.23 -17.40 11.10
C PRO A 16 -29.25 -16.80 12.52
N TYR A 17 -28.60 -15.66 12.66
CA TYR A 17 -28.70 -14.86 13.88
C TYR A 17 -30.16 -14.52 14.20
N PHE A 18 -30.55 -14.63 15.47
CA PHE A 18 -31.83 -14.14 16.01
C PHE A 18 -31.65 -13.65 17.44
N LYS A 19 -32.49 -12.70 17.84
CA LYS A 19 -32.41 -12.05 19.16
C LYS A 19 -33.13 -12.78 20.28
N ASP A 20 -33.98 -13.72 19.94
CA ASP A 20 -34.76 -14.47 20.92
C ASP A 20 -33.86 -15.40 21.72
N GLU A 21 -34.09 -15.49 23.03
CA GLU A 21 -33.30 -16.35 23.92
C GLU A 21 -33.57 -17.84 23.67
N ALA A 22 -34.77 -18.19 23.25
CA ALA A 22 -35.15 -19.56 22.93
C ALA A 22 -36.27 -19.61 21.89
N VAL A 23 -36.15 -20.49 20.91
CA VAL A 23 -37.11 -20.68 19.82
C VAL A 23 -37.33 -22.17 19.56
N ASP A 24 -38.52 -22.54 19.10
CA ASP A 24 -38.77 -23.88 18.61
C ASP A 24 -38.18 -24.07 17.21
N ILE A 25 -37.49 -25.20 17.00
CA ILE A 25 -37.14 -25.64 15.65
C ILE A 25 -38.33 -26.37 15.05
N VAL A 26 -38.81 -25.90 13.94
CA VAL A 26 -39.92 -26.50 13.20
C VAL A 26 -39.40 -27.09 11.89
N LEU A 27 -39.53 -28.41 11.73
CA LEU A 27 -39.18 -29.13 10.53
C LEU A 27 -40.45 -29.44 9.73
N ASN A 28 -40.52 -28.87 8.52
CA ASN A 28 -41.55 -29.23 7.52
C ASN A 28 -40.98 -30.30 6.59
N TYR A 29 -41.69 -31.41 6.45
CA TYR A 29 -41.29 -32.51 5.57
C TYR A 29 -42.44 -33.06 4.74
N GLN A 30 -42.14 -33.60 3.57
CA GLN A 30 -43.12 -34.19 2.69
C GLN A 30 -43.31 -35.68 3.04
N TYR A 31 -44.55 -36.07 3.27
CA TYR A 31 -44.95 -37.46 3.39
C TYR A 31 -46.04 -37.82 2.38
N GLY A 32 -45.65 -38.47 1.34
CA GLY A 32 -46.51 -38.66 0.16
C GLY A 32 -46.84 -37.33 -0.53
N THR A 33 -48.14 -36.99 -0.56
CA THR A 33 -48.63 -35.70 -1.10
C THR A 33 -48.86 -34.65 -0.01
N GLU A 34 -48.71 -35.01 1.26
CA GLU A 34 -48.96 -34.12 2.39
C GLU A 34 -47.65 -33.50 2.91
N ILE A 35 -47.72 -32.21 3.32
CA ILE A 35 -46.71 -31.57 4.10
C ILE A 35 -47.04 -31.77 5.58
N ARG A 36 -46.11 -32.36 6.32
CA ARG A 36 -46.20 -32.58 7.78
C ARG A 36 -45.16 -31.76 8.48
N GLN A 37 -45.41 -31.54 9.75
CA GLN A 37 -44.58 -30.71 10.63
C GLN A 37 -44.25 -31.45 11.91
N VAL A 38 -42.99 -31.30 12.34
CA VAL A 38 -42.54 -31.69 13.68
C VAL A 38 -41.81 -30.51 14.30
N SER A 39 -41.99 -30.33 15.61
CA SER A 39 -41.41 -29.21 16.35
C SER A 39 -40.68 -29.72 17.58
N THR A 40 -39.67 -28.98 18.02
CA THR A 40 -39.00 -29.16 19.33
C THR A 40 -39.82 -28.61 20.49
N SER A 41 -41.12 -28.42 20.31
CA SER A 41 -42.06 -27.93 21.36
C SER A 41 -41.84 -28.61 22.69
N GLY A 42 -41.53 -27.84 23.75
CA GLY A 42 -41.19 -28.33 25.08
C GLY A 42 -39.67 -28.52 25.32
N THR A 43 -38.83 -28.42 24.28
CA THR A 43 -37.38 -28.38 24.42
C THR A 43 -36.86 -27.33 23.41
N PRO A 44 -37.09 -26.03 23.68
CA PRO A 44 -36.75 -24.97 22.76
C PRO A 44 -35.24 -24.91 22.56
N PHE A 45 -34.84 -24.57 21.32
CA PHE A 45 -33.46 -24.31 20.98
C PHE A 45 -33.05 -22.93 21.52
N SER A 46 -31.92 -22.86 22.21
CA SER A 46 -31.32 -21.58 22.62
C SER A 46 -30.00 -21.37 21.86
N LEU A 47 -29.84 -20.18 21.32
CA LEU A 47 -28.60 -19.78 20.65
C LEU A 47 -27.69 -19.11 21.67
N GLU A 48 -26.52 -19.69 21.88
CA GLU A 48 -25.46 -19.05 22.67
C GLU A 48 -24.63 -18.18 21.73
N LEU A 49 -24.73 -16.88 21.92
CA LEU A 49 -24.03 -15.90 21.07
C LEU A 49 -22.60 -15.68 21.56
N ALA A 50 -21.65 -15.80 20.62
CA ALA A 50 -20.24 -15.50 20.85
C ALA A 50 -19.99 -14.01 20.59
N TYR A 51 -20.06 -13.18 21.63
CA TYR A 51 -19.85 -11.73 21.50
C TYR A 51 -18.39 -11.38 21.22
N PRO A 52 -18.11 -10.49 20.26
CA PRO A 52 -16.77 -9.99 20.02
C PRO A 52 -16.29 -9.08 21.16
N SER A 53 -14.99 -9.13 21.41
CA SER A 53 -14.32 -8.16 22.28
C SER A 53 -13.00 -7.72 21.65
N VAL A 54 -12.56 -6.50 21.95
CA VAL A 54 -11.30 -5.93 21.47
C VAL A 54 -10.32 -5.81 22.61
N SER A 55 -9.12 -6.37 22.44
CA SER A 55 -8.04 -6.33 23.43
C SER A 55 -6.90 -5.39 23.03
N ASP A 56 -6.64 -5.23 21.72
CA ASP A 56 -5.56 -4.40 21.21
C ASP A 56 -5.88 -3.84 19.83
N TYR A 57 -5.40 -2.63 19.55
CA TYR A 57 -5.55 -1.92 18.29
C TYR A 57 -4.55 -0.76 18.22
N PRO A 58 -4.19 -0.27 17.02
CA PRO A 58 -3.23 0.83 16.90
C PRO A 58 -3.79 2.13 17.48
N ARG A 59 -2.95 2.85 18.25
CA ARG A 59 -3.28 4.18 18.78
C ARG A 59 -3.02 5.30 17.78
N MET A 60 -2.28 4.99 16.72
CA MET A 60 -1.96 5.90 15.63
C MET A 60 -1.89 5.12 14.33
N THR A 61 -2.44 5.68 13.28
CA THR A 61 -2.44 5.11 11.93
C THR A 61 -2.56 6.22 10.88
N SER A 62 -2.42 5.87 9.61
CA SER A 62 -2.60 6.83 8.51
C SER A 62 -3.81 6.48 7.65
N ALA A 63 -4.45 7.49 7.08
CA ALA A 63 -5.46 7.30 6.04
C ALA A 63 -4.90 6.39 4.91
N GLY A 64 -5.73 5.47 4.42
CA GLY A 64 -5.33 4.51 3.39
C GLY A 64 -4.37 3.41 3.85
N SER A 65 -4.06 3.28 5.14
CA SER A 65 -3.21 2.20 5.65
C SER A 65 -4.02 1.00 6.15
N SER A 66 -3.33 -0.13 6.35
CA SER A 66 -3.91 -1.32 6.97
C SER A 66 -3.69 -1.30 8.47
N ILE A 67 -4.69 -1.72 9.24
CA ILE A 67 -4.62 -1.87 10.70
C ILE A 67 -4.98 -3.29 11.12
N GLU A 68 -4.45 -3.73 12.25
CA GLU A 68 -4.83 -4.96 12.92
C GLU A 68 -5.59 -4.64 14.21
N ILE A 69 -6.73 -5.29 14.41
CA ILE A 69 -7.53 -5.25 15.63
C ILE A 69 -7.49 -6.65 16.22
N LYS A 70 -7.03 -6.78 17.48
CA LYS A 70 -6.96 -8.06 18.17
C LYS A 70 -8.06 -8.17 19.21
N GLY A 71 -8.54 -9.39 19.44
CA GLY A 71 -9.63 -9.61 20.37
C GLY A 71 -10.06 -11.07 20.46
N VAL A 72 -11.34 -11.28 20.73
CA VAL A 72 -11.96 -12.60 20.78
C VAL A 72 -13.25 -12.56 19.97
N ASN A 73 -13.59 -13.67 19.33
CA ASN A 73 -14.81 -13.84 18.52
C ASN A 73 -14.95 -12.80 17.39
N LEU A 74 -13.84 -12.33 16.84
CA LEU A 74 -13.82 -11.29 15.81
C LEU A 74 -14.37 -11.76 14.46
N THR A 75 -14.60 -13.06 14.28
CA THR A 75 -15.33 -13.61 13.13
C THR A 75 -16.78 -13.15 13.06
N GLN A 76 -17.36 -12.74 14.19
CA GLN A 76 -18.74 -12.25 14.29
C GLN A 76 -18.90 -10.79 13.86
N VAL A 77 -17.79 -10.08 13.59
CA VAL A 77 -17.83 -8.68 13.18
C VAL A 77 -18.23 -8.57 11.72
N ASP A 78 -19.29 -7.82 11.43
CA ASP A 78 -19.83 -7.60 10.09
C ASP A 78 -19.12 -6.44 9.39
N SER A 79 -18.89 -5.35 10.13
CA SER A 79 -18.22 -4.18 9.59
C SER A 79 -17.44 -3.42 10.66
N VAL A 80 -16.42 -2.69 10.20
CA VAL A 80 -15.57 -1.85 11.03
C VAL A 80 -15.61 -0.42 10.50
N PHE A 81 -15.72 0.54 11.43
CA PHE A 81 -15.62 1.96 11.12
C PHE A 81 -14.53 2.58 11.98
N VAL A 82 -13.82 3.55 11.41
CA VAL A 82 -12.88 4.41 12.12
C VAL A 82 -13.40 5.84 11.99
N GLY A 83 -14.03 6.35 13.04
CA GLY A 83 -14.89 7.52 12.95
C GLY A 83 -16.11 7.25 12.07
N GLU A 84 -16.32 8.06 11.05
CA GLU A 84 -17.42 7.95 10.08
C GLU A 84 -17.07 7.10 8.83
N TYR A 85 -15.80 6.75 8.64
CA TYR A 85 -15.34 6.03 7.46
C TYR A 85 -15.32 4.52 7.70
N LYS A 86 -15.96 3.79 6.80
CA LYS A 86 -15.93 2.32 6.80
C LYS A 86 -14.54 1.84 6.42
N ALA A 87 -13.98 0.94 7.23
CA ALA A 87 -12.75 0.22 6.91
C ALA A 87 -13.10 -1.11 6.24
N GLU A 88 -12.39 -1.47 5.17
CA GLU A 88 -12.57 -2.73 4.47
C GLU A 88 -11.89 -3.86 5.25
N ILE A 89 -12.64 -4.89 5.62
CA ILE A 89 -12.08 -6.08 6.28
C ILE A 89 -11.38 -6.93 5.21
N THR A 90 -10.05 -6.95 5.22
CA THR A 90 -9.21 -7.70 4.26
C THR A 90 -8.84 -9.09 4.76
N LYS A 91 -8.83 -9.29 6.08
CA LYS A 91 -8.62 -10.60 6.71
C LYS A 91 -9.44 -10.73 7.98
N ARG A 92 -10.04 -11.90 8.19
CA ARG A 92 -10.87 -12.22 9.35
C ARG A 92 -10.43 -13.52 9.98
N ALA A 93 -10.10 -13.48 11.28
CA ALA A 93 -9.82 -14.64 12.12
C ALA A 93 -10.53 -14.45 13.47
N THR A 94 -10.59 -15.48 14.29
CA THR A 94 -11.28 -15.44 15.59
C THR A 94 -10.66 -14.41 16.54
N ASP A 95 -9.37 -14.20 16.45
CA ASP A 95 -8.55 -13.36 17.35
C ASP A 95 -7.97 -12.10 16.69
N VAL A 96 -8.06 -11.99 15.36
CA VAL A 96 -7.49 -10.86 14.59
C VAL A 96 -8.39 -10.48 13.43
N LEU A 97 -8.67 -9.18 13.29
CA LEU A 97 -9.16 -8.55 12.06
C LEU A 97 -8.06 -7.69 11.46
N THR A 98 -7.84 -7.82 10.16
CA THR A 98 -7.05 -6.86 9.40
C THR A 98 -7.98 -6.02 8.55
N CYS A 99 -7.89 -4.70 8.70
CA CYS A 99 -8.77 -3.77 8.00
C CYS A 99 -7.95 -2.75 7.22
N GLN A 100 -8.40 -2.43 6.00
CA GLN A 100 -7.86 -1.36 5.18
C GLN A 100 -8.67 -0.08 5.45
N LEU A 101 -8.01 0.97 5.93
CA LEU A 101 -8.65 2.26 6.16
C LEU A 101 -8.96 2.96 4.83
N SER A 102 -10.03 3.76 4.82
CA SER A 102 -10.30 4.67 3.72
C SER A 102 -9.15 5.67 3.53
N ALA A 103 -8.86 6.01 2.29
CA ALA A 103 -7.95 7.10 1.93
C ALA A 103 -8.67 8.48 1.88
N GLU A 104 -9.99 8.50 2.11
CA GLU A 104 -10.84 9.68 1.96
C GLU A 104 -10.88 10.61 3.17
N TYR A 105 -10.08 10.32 4.20
CA TYR A 105 -9.96 11.25 5.33
C TYR A 105 -9.37 12.58 4.86
N GLU A 106 -10.03 13.67 5.22
CA GLU A 106 -9.61 15.03 4.83
C GLU A 106 -8.76 15.72 5.90
N VAL A 107 -8.94 15.31 7.17
CA VAL A 107 -8.30 15.99 8.31
C VAL A 107 -7.73 14.98 9.29
N THR A 108 -6.48 15.20 9.68
CA THR A 108 -5.84 14.48 10.79
C THR A 108 -6.61 14.70 12.09
N GLY A 109 -6.89 13.65 12.84
CA GLY A 109 -7.63 13.74 14.10
C GLY A 109 -7.83 12.41 14.80
N THR A 110 -8.37 12.48 16.01
CA THR A 110 -8.68 11.30 16.83
C THR A 110 -10.05 10.74 16.46
N LYS A 111 -10.14 9.43 16.34
CA LYS A 111 -11.35 8.71 15.93
C LYS A 111 -11.54 7.46 16.80
N LYS A 112 -12.77 7.12 17.13
CA LYS A 112 -13.13 5.81 17.70
C LYS A 112 -13.09 4.75 16.60
N ILE A 113 -12.70 3.53 16.97
CA ILE A 113 -12.89 2.35 16.15
C ILE A 113 -14.19 1.69 16.63
N THR A 114 -15.15 1.51 15.75
CA THR A 114 -16.46 0.91 16.01
C THR A 114 -16.61 -0.37 15.20
N LEU A 115 -16.89 -1.46 15.87
CA LEU A 115 -17.18 -2.76 15.27
C LEU A 115 -18.68 -3.01 15.34
N TYR A 116 -19.29 -3.36 14.22
CA TYR A 116 -20.71 -3.78 14.18
C TYR A 116 -20.79 -5.29 14.02
N TYR A 117 -21.71 -5.89 14.73
CA TYR A 117 -21.99 -7.32 14.76
C TYR A 117 -23.45 -7.57 15.13
N TYR A 118 -24.01 -8.68 14.78
CA TYR A 118 -25.38 -9.09 15.11
C TYR A 118 -26.42 -7.97 14.98
N ASP A 119 -26.87 -7.67 13.76
CA ASP A 119 -27.91 -6.68 13.48
C ASP A 119 -27.65 -5.30 14.14
N GLU A 120 -26.58 -4.67 13.79
CA GLU A 120 -26.20 -3.31 14.20
C GLU A 120 -25.82 -3.15 15.69
N THR A 121 -25.64 -4.23 16.43
CA THR A 121 -25.01 -4.12 17.75
C THR A 121 -23.58 -3.61 17.57
N LYS A 122 -23.16 -2.63 18.39
CA LYS A 122 -21.85 -1.99 18.24
C LYS A 122 -20.96 -2.17 19.46
N LEU A 123 -19.67 -2.29 19.19
CA LEU A 123 -18.60 -2.22 20.16
C LEU A 123 -17.66 -1.09 19.77
N GLU A 124 -17.47 -0.13 20.66
CA GLU A 124 -16.50 0.96 20.45
C GLU A 124 -15.24 0.75 21.28
N THR A 125 -14.10 1.12 20.72
CA THR A 125 -12.83 1.07 21.46
C THR A 125 -12.83 2.07 22.62
N ALA A 126 -12.18 1.68 23.74
CA ALA A 126 -12.11 2.51 24.94
C ALA A 126 -11.38 3.83 24.68
N GLU A 127 -10.26 3.76 23.97
CA GLU A 127 -9.45 4.93 23.64
C GLU A 127 -9.54 5.25 22.14
N ASP A 128 -9.21 6.49 21.81
CA ASP A 128 -9.20 6.95 20.43
C ASP A 128 -7.95 6.48 19.67
N CYS A 129 -8.12 6.29 18.37
CA CYS A 129 -7.04 6.12 17.42
C CYS A 129 -6.79 7.44 16.70
N GLN A 130 -5.56 7.93 16.69
CA GLN A 130 -5.20 9.09 15.90
C GLN A 130 -5.04 8.67 14.42
N VAL A 131 -5.87 9.22 13.56
CA VAL A 131 -5.76 9.03 12.10
C VAL A 131 -5.02 10.23 11.52
N ILE A 132 -3.89 9.97 10.88
CA ILE A 132 -3.07 10.95 10.18
C ILE A 132 -3.50 10.98 8.73
N VAL A 133 -3.76 12.18 8.20
CA VAL A 133 -3.93 12.40 6.76
C VAL A 133 -2.61 12.89 6.21
N PRO A 134 -1.87 12.08 5.45
CA PRO A 134 -0.56 12.49 4.99
C PRO A 134 -0.63 13.63 3.96
N GLU A 135 0.14 14.69 4.19
CA GLU A 135 0.45 15.71 3.18
C GLU A 135 1.61 15.20 2.28
N VAL A 136 1.42 14.00 1.72
CA VAL A 136 2.40 13.32 0.89
C VAL A 136 1.68 12.45 -0.13
N TYR A 137 2.17 12.43 -1.37
CA TYR A 137 1.72 11.45 -2.35
C TYR A 137 2.37 10.10 -2.08
N ILE A 138 1.56 9.05 -1.94
CA ILE A 138 2.02 7.69 -1.68
C ILE A 138 1.57 6.80 -2.82
N TRP A 139 2.52 6.36 -3.64
CA TRP A 139 2.29 5.48 -4.77
C TRP A 139 2.92 4.13 -4.50
N LYS A 140 2.11 3.08 -4.46
CA LYS A 140 2.56 1.70 -4.18
C LYS A 140 2.63 0.88 -5.47
N ASN A 141 3.64 0.00 -5.52
CA ASN A 141 3.80 -0.97 -6.61
C ASN A 141 3.88 -0.34 -8.02
N ILE A 142 4.52 0.83 -8.12
CA ILE A 142 4.77 1.48 -9.41
C ILE A 142 5.75 0.63 -10.19
N THR A 143 5.39 0.20 -11.39
CA THR A 143 6.28 -0.55 -12.27
C THR A 143 6.81 0.34 -13.39
N LEU A 144 8.14 0.51 -13.42
CA LEU A 144 8.86 1.22 -14.45
C LEU A 144 9.55 0.21 -15.36
N TYR A 145 9.30 0.31 -16.66
CA TYR A 145 9.94 -0.53 -17.67
C TYR A 145 11.16 0.14 -18.25
N GLY A 146 12.18 -0.65 -18.51
CA GLY A 146 13.43 -0.19 -19.14
C GLY A 146 13.19 0.42 -20.52
N HIS A 147 14.08 1.31 -20.93
CA HIS A 147 13.97 2.09 -22.15
C HIS A 147 13.89 1.29 -23.46
N GLY A 148 14.28 0.01 -23.46
CA GLY A 148 14.17 -0.91 -24.61
C GLY A 148 12.88 -1.73 -24.61
N SER A 149 12.03 -1.61 -23.59
CA SER A 149 10.74 -2.27 -23.55
C SER A 149 9.71 -1.57 -24.45
N GLU A 150 8.80 -2.34 -25.05
CA GLU A 150 7.63 -1.79 -25.73
C GLU A 150 6.70 -1.05 -24.75
N ASN A 151 6.74 -1.43 -23.48
CA ASN A 151 6.01 -0.82 -22.37
C ASN A 151 6.83 0.27 -21.66
N ALA A 152 7.94 0.75 -22.25
CA ALA A 152 8.75 1.79 -21.64
C ALA A 152 7.90 2.98 -21.21
N ASN A 153 8.01 3.36 -19.95
CA ASN A 153 7.16 4.37 -19.33
C ASN A 153 7.95 5.31 -18.42
N LEU A 154 7.30 6.41 -18.11
CA LEU A 154 7.78 7.46 -17.22
C LEU A 154 6.68 7.70 -16.20
N PHE A 155 6.98 8.12 -14.98
CA PHE A 155 6.00 8.27 -13.93
C PHE A 155 6.03 9.65 -13.27
N SER A 156 4.84 10.20 -12.99
CA SER A 156 4.68 11.45 -12.27
C SER A 156 4.34 11.20 -10.79
N GLY A 157 5.17 11.72 -9.89
CA GLY A 157 4.92 11.68 -8.45
C GLY A 157 3.77 12.59 -8.01
N THR A 158 3.46 13.65 -8.75
CA THR A 158 2.38 14.58 -8.43
C THR A 158 1.01 14.09 -8.91
N THR A 159 0.95 13.47 -10.09
CA THR A 159 -0.33 13.05 -10.69
C THR A 159 -0.63 11.56 -10.53
N GLY A 160 0.36 10.74 -10.17
CA GLY A 160 0.23 9.28 -10.11
C GLY A 160 0.06 8.60 -11.47
N LYS A 161 0.32 9.33 -12.57
CA LYS A 161 0.11 8.82 -13.92
C LYS A 161 1.41 8.32 -14.55
N TYR A 162 1.24 7.32 -15.41
CA TYR A 162 2.26 6.89 -16.35
C TYR A 162 2.15 7.69 -17.64
N TYR A 163 3.30 8.00 -18.19
CA TYR A 163 3.46 8.69 -19.47
C TYR A 163 4.29 7.81 -20.40
N ASN A 164 3.91 7.75 -21.66
CA ASN A 164 4.79 7.16 -22.67
C ASN A 164 5.91 8.14 -23.03
N PRO A 165 7.02 7.66 -23.62
CA PRO A 165 8.14 8.53 -23.97
C PRO A 165 7.78 9.71 -24.87
N CYS A 166 6.77 9.58 -25.74
CA CYS A 166 6.38 10.69 -26.64
C CYS A 166 5.72 11.87 -25.90
N GLU A 167 5.17 11.64 -24.72
CA GLU A 167 4.54 12.68 -23.89
C GLU A 167 5.55 13.43 -23.02
N PHE A 168 6.82 13.01 -23.01
CA PHE A 168 7.82 13.57 -22.12
C PHE A 168 8.05 15.06 -22.29
N ALA A 169 8.17 15.53 -23.53
CA ALA A 169 8.49 16.93 -23.80
C ALA A 169 7.47 17.91 -23.20
N ASP A 170 6.19 17.53 -23.25
CA ASP A 170 5.09 18.35 -22.75
C ASP A 170 4.88 18.22 -21.23
N ASN A 171 5.44 17.17 -20.61
CA ASN A 171 5.22 16.85 -19.19
C ASN A 171 6.53 16.76 -18.38
N LYS A 172 7.64 17.20 -18.90
CA LYS A 172 8.99 17.04 -18.35
C LYS A 172 9.18 17.64 -16.95
N GLU A 173 8.36 18.61 -16.56
CA GLU A 173 8.41 19.28 -15.26
C GLU A 173 7.67 18.53 -14.17
N ILE A 174 6.78 17.60 -14.54
CA ILE A 174 5.98 16.79 -13.60
C ILE A 174 6.33 15.29 -13.66
N ILE A 175 7.27 14.88 -14.51
CA ILE A 175 7.76 13.51 -14.56
C ILE A 175 8.93 13.35 -13.61
N HIS A 176 8.83 12.39 -12.68
CA HIS A 176 9.74 12.23 -11.56
C HIS A 176 10.50 10.91 -11.55
N LEU A 177 10.00 9.86 -12.20
CA LEU A 177 10.65 8.56 -12.22
C LEU A 177 10.76 8.00 -13.64
N CYS A 178 11.92 7.42 -13.96
CA CYS A 178 12.13 6.54 -15.10
C CYS A 178 13.19 5.48 -14.77
N ALA A 179 13.09 4.33 -15.43
CA ALA A 179 14.06 3.26 -15.31
C ALA A 179 14.81 3.07 -16.63
N THR A 180 16.12 2.97 -16.54
CA THR A 180 16.98 2.66 -17.70
C THR A 180 17.85 1.45 -17.40
N GLN A 181 18.48 0.94 -18.44
CA GLN A 181 19.43 -0.15 -18.36
C GLN A 181 20.77 0.27 -18.94
N ASN A 182 21.85 -0.21 -18.35
CA ASN A 182 23.21 -0.16 -18.92
C ASN A 182 23.95 -1.48 -18.62
N SER A 183 25.26 -1.53 -18.91
CA SER A 183 26.10 -2.71 -18.66
C SER A 183 26.14 -3.15 -17.20
N ASP A 184 25.74 -2.30 -16.26
CA ASP A 184 25.79 -2.54 -14.83
C ASP A 184 24.43 -2.92 -14.23
N GLY A 185 23.38 -3.06 -15.05
CA GLY A 185 22.05 -3.47 -14.61
C GLY A 185 20.97 -2.39 -14.72
N MET A 186 19.81 -2.69 -14.12
CA MET A 186 18.67 -1.76 -14.06
C MET A 186 18.98 -0.60 -13.11
N GLN A 187 18.59 0.58 -13.50
CA GLN A 187 18.83 1.79 -12.70
C GLN A 187 17.63 2.74 -12.72
N LEU A 188 17.37 3.37 -11.61
CA LEU A 188 16.55 4.57 -11.55
C LEU A 188 17.40 5.74 -12.08
N ALA A 189 16.86 6.53 -12.99
CA ALA A 189 17.66 7.45 -13.77
C ALA A 189 17.13 8.89 -13.75
N GLY A 190 18.02 9.84 -13.91
CA GLY A 190 17.67 11.24 -14.08
C GLY A 190 17.28 11.57 -15.52
N PHE A 191 16.73 12.77 -15.70
CA PHE A 191 16.08 13.23 -16.94
C PHE A 191 16.99 14.11 -17.82
N SER A 192 18.27 14.15 -17.54
CA SER A 192 19.19 14.88 -18.39
C SER A 192 19.39 14.18 -19.73
N LYS A 193 19.23 14.93 -20.82
CA LYS A 193 19.50 14.49 -22.20
C LYS A 193 20.85 13.81 -22.33
N LYS A 194 21.89 14.38 -21.70
CA LYS A 194 23.25 13.84 -21.77
C LYS A 194 23.46 12.53 -21.02
N LEU A 195 22.60 12.23 -20.07
CA LEU A 195 22.79 11.07 -19.18
C LEU A 195 21.90 9.89 -19.56
N ASN A 196 20.60 10.06 -19.58
CA ASN A 196 19.70 8.92 -19.63
C ASN A 196 18.47 9.09 -20.50
N ILE A 197 17.85 10.28 -20.52
CA ILE A 197 16.55 10.44 -21.19
C ILE A 197 16.65 10.17 -22.70
N HIS A 198 17.80 10.43 -23.34
CA HIS A 198 18.02 10.13 -24.74
C HIS A 198 17.93 8.64 -25.10
N LYS A 199 17.98 7.75 -24.12
CA LYS A 199 17.79 6.30 -24.33
C LYS A 199 16.37 5.96 -24.70
N PHE A 200 15.41 6.74 -24.21
CA PHE A 200 14.00 6.60 -24.58
C PHE A 200 13.76 7.15 -25.98
N LYS A 201 12.83 6.54 -26.68
CA LYS A 201 12.52 6.91 -28.06
C LYS A 201 11.04 7.21 -28.24
N CYS A 202 10.75 8.25 -29.00
CA CYS A 202 9.43 8.53 -29.54
C CYS A 202 9.50 8.36 -31.08
N ASN A 203 8.68 7.46 -31.62
CA ASN A 203 8.66 7.17 -33.06
C ASN A 203 10.07 6.88 -33.63
N GLY A 204 10.89 6.13 -32.88
CA GLY A 204 12.23 5.73 -33.26
C GLY A 204 13.31 6.82 -33.05
N LYS A 205 12.93 8.04 -32.66
CA LYS A 205 13.87 9.15 -32.40
C LYS A 205 14.11 9.28 -30.89
N ALA A 206 15.35 9.49 -30.49
CA ALA A 206 15.73 9.74 -29.10
C ALA A 206 15.03 11.00 -28.55
N LEU A 207 14.73 11.00 -27.27
CA LEU A 207 14.20 12.20 -26.60
C LEU A 207 15.29 13.26 -26.48
N GLU A 208 14.96 14.49 -26.82
CA GLU A 208 15.89 15.62 -26.94
C GLU A 208 15.73 16.68 -25.85
N ALA A 209 14.62 16.67 -25.13
CA ALA A 209 14.37 17.62 -24.05
C ALA A 209 15.05 17.21 -22.74
N ASP A 210 15.57 18.18 -21.99
CA ASP A 210 15.99 17.98 -20.61
C ASP A 210 14.76 18.14 -19.68
N GLY A 211 14.65 17.25 -18.70
CA GLY A 211 13.68 17.34 -17.61
C GLY A 211 14.33 17.80 -16.30
N LEU A 212 13.67 17.56 -15.19
CA LEU A 212 14.17 17.90 -13.86
C LEU A 212 15.55 17.30 -13.60
N ASN A 213 16.40 18.07 -12.95
CA ASN A 213 17.66 17.52 -12.43
C ASN A 213 17.36 16.65 -11.21
N LEU A 214 17.88 15.44 -11.22
CA LEU A 214 17.67 14.47 -10.15
C LEU A 214 19.00 14.09 -9.51
N ARG A 215 19.04 14.17 -8.19
CA ARG A 215 20.14 13.68 -7.36
C ARG A 215 19.63 12.54 -6.48
N PHE A 216 20.50 11.57 -6.28
CA PHE A 216 20.22 10.38 -5.49
C PHE A 216 21.08 10.37 -4.24
N ARG A 217 20.48 10.01 -3.11
CA ARG A 217 21.20 9.79 -1.87
C ARG A 217 20.71 8.50 -1.23
N LYS A 218 21.63 7.58 -0.95
CA LYS A 218 21.33 6.41 -0.13
C LYS A 218 21.07 6.86 1.30
N LEU A 219 19.96 6.43 1.87
CA LEU A 219 19.63 6.63 3.27
C LEU A 219 20.38 5.63 4.13
N LEU A 220 20.89 6.09 5.26
CA LEU A 220 21.70 5.32 6.20
C LEU A 220 20.98 5.23 7.55
N GLU A 221 20.80 4.01 8.06
CA GLU A 221 20.23 3.80 9.40
C GLU A 221 21.10 4.38 10.53
N THR A 222 22.39 4.61 10.26
CA THR A 222 23.34 5.21 11.20
C THR A 222 23.19 6.72 11.31
N THR A 223 22.47 7.37 10.38
CA THR A 223 22.22 8.81 10.40
C THR A 223 20.85 9.07 11.05
N PRO A 224 20.76 9.72 12.22
CA PRO A 224 19.50 9.84 12.98
C PRO A 224 18.34 10.44 12.17
N ALA A 225 18.58 11.51 11.41
CA ALA A 225 17.55 12.15 10.58
C ALA A 225 17.04 11.21 9.48
N GLU A 226 17.96 10.51 8.79
CA GLU A 226 17.60 9.57 7.72
C GLU A 226 16.82 8.38 8.27
N LYS A 227 17.29 7.81 9.40
CA LYS A 227 16.58 6.74 10.11
C LYS A 227 15.17 7.16 10.53
N ALA A 228 14.99 8.37 11.05
CA ALA A 228 13.68 8.87 11.46
C ALA A 228 12.68 8.92 10.29
N TYR A 229 13.12 9.35 9.11
CA TYR A 229 12.27 9.31 7.91
C TYR A 229 11.95 7.87 7.47
N MET A 230 12.95 6.98 7.47
CA MET A 230 12.75 5.57 7.14
C MET A 230 11.75 4.91 8.09
N ASP A 231 11.86 5.16 9.39
CA ASP A 231 10.95 4.64 10.41
C ASP A 231 9.52 5.18 10.23
N LYS A 232 9.36 6.50 9.98
CA LYS A 232 8.05 7.11 9.71
C LYS A 232 7.39 6.48 8.47
N ILE A 233 8.13 6.27 7.39
CA ILE A 233 7.62 5.64 6.16
C ILE A 233 7.21 4.20 6.44
N LYS A 234 8.08 3.41 7.09
CA LYS A 234 7.84 2.01 7.42
C LYS A 234 6.61 1.82 8.31
N ASN A 235 6.42 2.72 9.26
CA ASN A 235 5.30 2.66 10.22
C ASN A 235 4.03 3.36 9.68
N GLY A 236 4.07 3.94 8.49
CA GLY A 236 2.93 4.68 7.92
C GLY A 236 2.58 5.96 8.69
N THR A 237 3.55 6.55 9.39
CA THR A 237 3.36 7.76 10.20
C THR A 237 4.02 9.00 9.59
N LEU A 238 4.36 8.94 8.31
CA LEU A 238 4.91 10.08 7.58
C LEU A 238 3.78 11.07 7.25
N GLU A 239 3.72 12.18 7.98
CA GLU A 239 2.68 13.19 7.84
C GLU A 239 2.93 14.13 6.67
N LYS A 240 4.18 14.55 6.50
CA LYS A 240 4.56 15.56 5.51
C LYS A 240 5.96 15.31 4.95
N ILE A 241 6.12 15.60 3.67
CA ILE A 241 7.42 15.72 3.02
C ILE A 241 7.50 17.13 2.43
N SER A 242 8.49 17.93 2.86
CA SER A 242 8.85 19.19 2.23
C SER A 242 10.34 19.44 2.33
N ILE A 243 10.88 20.25 1.42
CA ILE A 243 12.29 20.65 1.41
C ILE A 243 12.66 21.38 2.71
N GLU A 244 11.79 22.28 3.17
CA GLU A 244 12.00 23.08 4.38
C GLU A 244 12.04 22.17 5.61
N GLN A 245 11.07 21.28 5.76
CA GLN A 245 11.01 20.36 6.89
C GLN A 245 12.20 19.40 6.88
N ALA A 246 12.55 18.86 5.74
CA ALA A 246 13.69 17.96 5.60
C ALA A 246 15.01 18.63 6.01
N LYS A 247 15.22 19.91 5.63
CA LYS A 247 16.36 20.70 6.07
C LYS A 247 16.35 20.95 7.58
N ALA A 248 15.19 21.34 8.12
CA ALA A 248 15.03 21.58 9.57
C ALA A 248 15.30 20.31 10.40
N ASP A 249 14.88 19.16 9.91
CA ASP A 249 15.15 17.84 10.52
C ASP A 249 16.59 17.38 10.36
N GLY A 250 17.43 18.13 9.64
CA GLY A 250 18.83 17.79 9.41
C GLY A 250 19.09 16.75 8.31
N LEU A 251 18.10 16.51 7.43
CA LEU A 251 18.28 15.64 6.29
C LEU A 251 19.21 16.28 5.25
N ASN A 252 20.23 15.55 4.83
CA ASN A 252 21.15 16.05 3.81
C ASN A 252 20.53 15.95 2.41
N LEU A 253 20.20 17.10 1.82
CA LEU A 253 19.63 17.20 0.47
C LEU A 253 20.69 17.31 -0.63
N THR A 254 21.97 17.13 -0.30
CA THR A 254 23.04 17.07 -1.31
C THR A 254 23.24 15.63 -1.73
N GLY A 255 22.92 15.31 -2.97
CA GLY A 255 23.12 13.99 -3.55
C GLY A 255 24.14 14.04 -4.69
N SER A 256 24.51 12.88 -5.22
CA SER A 256 25.35 12.77 -6.41
C SER A 256 24.49 12.84 -7.67
N THR A 257 24.88 13.73 -8.61
CA THR A 257 24.27 13.75 -9.94
C THR A 257 24.86 12.70 -10.88
N LYS A 258 26.03 12.15 -10.51
CA LYS A 258 26.74 11.16 -11.33
C LYS A 258 26.38 9.72 -10.98
N GLN A 259 25.81 9.50 -9.81
CA GLN A 259 25.46 8.17 -9.33
C GLN A 259 23.98 7.97 -9.49
N VAL A 260 23.65 7.14 -10.42
CA VAL A 260 22.32 6.64 -10.67
C VAL A 260 22.11 5.48 -9.72
N ALA A 261 20.97 5.43 -9.06
CA ALA A 261 20.63 4.28 -8.27
C ALA A 261 20.59 3.04 -9.14
N ARG A 262 21.44 2.08 -8.84
CA ARG A 262 21.63 0.89 -9.68
C ARG A 262 21.28 -0.36 -8.90
N TYR A 263 20.67 -1.26 -9.62
CA TYR A 263 20.46 -2.64 -9.18
C TYR A 263 21.20 -3.56 -10.17
N LYS A 264 22.14 -4.31 -9.68
CA LYS A 264 22.96 -5.23 -10.50
C LYS A 264 22.62 -6.68 -10.15
N LEU A 265 22.43 -7.49 -11.17
CA LEU A 265 22.52 -8.95 -11.07
C LEU A 265 24.00 -9.34 -11.14
N LEU A 266 24.48 -10.13 -10.19
CA LEU A 266 25.88 -10.53 -10.14
C LEU A 266 26.17 -11.88 -10.77
N ASP A 267 25.21 -12.77 -10.78
CA ASP A 267 25.35 -14.11 -11.33
C ASP A 267 23.99 -14.67 -11.78
N ASP A 268 24.02 -15.86 -12.37
CA ASP A 268 22.86 -16.59 -12.86
C ASP A 268 21.86 -16.96 -11.75
N ASN A 269 22.22 -16.76 -10.47
CA ASN A 269 21.37 -17.00 -9.31
C ASN A 269 20.79 -15.71 -8.73
N TYR A 270 20.86 -14.60 -9.44
CA TYR A 270 20.35 -13.29 -9.00
C TYR A 270 20.95 -12.82 -7.67
N ASN A 271 22.20 -13.18 -7.37
CA ASN A 271 22.87 -12.64 -6.21
C ASN A 271 23.02 -11.13 -6.35
N LYS A 272 22.33 -10.47 -5.45
CA LYS A 272 22.09 -9.05 -5.46
C LYS A 272 23.25 -8.33 -4.79
N THR A 273 24.12 -7.69 -5.52
CA THR A 273 24.92 -6.64 -4.93
C THR A 273 24.29 -5.31 -5.23
N ASN A 274 23.99 -4.64 -4.18
CA ASN A 274 23.75 -3.24 -4.17
C ASN A 274 25.05 -2.52 -4.50
N LEU A 275 25.15 -1.99 -5.70
CA LEU A 275 26.33 -1.20 -6.04
C LEU A 275 26.21 0.23 -5.55
N GLU A 276 25.02 0.82 -5.49
CA GLU A 276 24.85 2.23 -5.18
C GLU A 276 23.44 2.57 -4.72
N GLY A 277 22.92 1.89 -3.68
CA GLY A 277 21.78 2.44 -2.96
C GLY A 277 20.47 1.70 -2.98
N PHE A 278 20.27 0.62 -3.76
CA PHE A 278 19.03 -0.12 -3.72
C PHE A 278 19.17 -1.51 -3.10
N ASP A 279 18.40 -1.75 -2.05
CA ASP A 279 18.16 -3.08 -1.50
C ASP A 279 16.66 -3.39 -1.64
N ILE A 280 16.30 -4.61 -2.03
CA ILE A 280 14.89 -5.01 -2.09
C ILE A 280 14.33 -5.09 -0.68
N GLY A 281 13.15 -4.48 -0.48
CA GLY A 281 12.39 -4.53 0.76
C GLY A 281 12.78 -3.47 1.79
N GLY A 282 13.50 -2.42 1.42
CA GLY A 282 13.85 -1.30 2.29
C GLY A 282 13.60 0.08 1.67
N ILE A 283 13.45 1.11 2.50
CA ILE A 283 13.45 2.51 2.04
C ILE A 283 14.89 2.92 1.83
N ASN A 284 15.32 2.96 0.58
CA ASN A 284 16.75 3.03 0.26
C ASN A 284 17.21 4.39 -0.22
N LEU A 285 16.37 5.14 -0.91
CA LEU A 285 16.79 6.35 -1.58
C LEU A 285 15.94 7.55 -1.24
N LEU A 286 16.63 8.66 -0.95
CA LEU A 286 16.13 10.01 -1.10
C LEU A 286 16.41 10.50 -2.52
N LEU A 287 15.40 11.01 -3.18
CA LEU A 287 15.45 11.67 -4.47
C LEU A 287 15.30 13.17 -4.24
N VAL A 288 16.22 13.93 -4.77
CA VAL A 288 16.23 15.40 -4.67
C VAL A 288 16.14 15.99 -6.07
N TYR A 289 15.04 16.67 -6.32
CA TYR A 289 14.76 17.28 -7.61
C TYR A 289 15.10 18.76 -7.59
N SER A 290 15.72 19.24 -8.65
CA SER A 290 15.87 20.65 -8.91
C SER A 290 15.38 20.99 -10.32
N ASP A 291 15.20 22.28 -10.57
CA ASP A 291 14.85 22.79 -11.88
C ASP A 291 15.81 22.28 -12.97
N VAL A 292 15.45 22.46 -14.23
CA VAL A 292 16.24 21.98 -15.38
C VAL A 292 17.66 22.53 -15.35
N ASP A 293 17.85 23.75 -14.86
CA ASP A 293 19.16 24.39 -14.71
C ASP A 293 19.95 23.88 -13.48
N GLY A 294 19.31 23.13 -12.60
CA GLY A 294 19.93 22.59 -11.37
C GLY A 294 20.19 23.65 -10.29
N LYS A 295 19.55 24.81 -10.36
CA LYS A 295 19.79 25.93 -9.46
C LYS A 295 18.89 25.89 -8.22
N ASN A 296 17.61 25.58 -8.39
CA ASN A 296 16.62 25.60 -7.33
C ASN A 296 16.13 24.19 -7.03
N LEU A 297 16.05 23.84 -5.75
CA LEU A 297 15.37 22.62 -5.33
C LEU A 297 13.87 22.82 -5.50
N VAL A 298 13.20 21.87 -6.15
CA VAL A 298 11.78 21.96 -6.45
C VAL A 298 10.97 20.88 -5.75
N ALA A 299 11.53 19.70 -5.52
CA ALA A 299 10.83 18.64 -4.80
C ALA A 299 11.80 17.62 -4.20
N ILE A 300 11.28 16.83 -3.26
CA ILE A 300 11.96 15.64 -2.75
C ILE A 300 11.00 14.44 -2.70
N GLY A 301 11.56 13.26 -2.72
CA GLY A 301 10.80 12.02 -2.57
C GLY A 301 11.66 10.89 -2.01
N PHE A 302 10.98 9.84 -1.55
CA PHE A 302 11.65 8.62 -1.05
C PHE A 302 11.20 7.42 -1.85
N VAL A 303 12.12 6.50 -2.12
CA VAL A 303 11.83 5.30 -2.91
C VAL A 303 12.24 4.05 -2.15
N GLU A 304 11.35 3.08 -2.17
CA GLU A 304 11.58 1.71 -1.74
C GLU A 304 11.53 0.78 -2.95
N LEU A 305 12.58 -0.01 -3.15
CA LEU A 305 12.61 -1.02 -4.19
C LEU A 305 11.83 -2.27 -3.73
N VAL A 306 10.80 -2.64 -4.48
CA VAL A 306 9.96 -3.80 -4.20
C VAL A 306 10.44 -5.03 -4.98
N ALA A 307 10.68 -4.86 -6.27
CA ALA A 307 11.13 -5.95 -7.16
C ALA A 307 11.91 -5.43 -8.35
N VAL A 308 12.76 -6.29 -8.90
CA VAL A 308 13.42 -6.07 -10.19
C VAL A 308 13.29 -7.35 -11.02
N GLN A 309 12.94 -7.20 -12.29
CA GLN A 309 12.86 -8.27 -13.26
C GLN A 309 13.79 -7.97 -14.43
N MET A 310 14.78 -8.81 -14.62
CA MET A 310 15.74 -8.73 -15.74
C MET A 310 16.10 -10.15 -16.19
N GLU A 311 16.18 -10.38 -17.49
CA GLU A 311 16.67 -11.64 -18.06
C GLU A 311 18.19 -11.72 -18.02
N SER A 312 18.86 -10.58 -18.11
CA SER A 312 20.32 -10.46 -18.02
C SER A 312 20.72 -9.05 -17.57
N VAL A 313 22.01 -8.87 -17.24
CA VAL A 313 22.57 -7.56 -16.85
C VAL A 313 22.41 -6.50 -17.95
N SER A 314 22.39 -6.93 -19.21
CA SER A 314 22.26 -6.07 -20.38
C SER A 314 20.82 -5.98 -20.92
N ASP A 315 19.85 -6.58 -20.22
CA ASP A 315 18.46 -6.56 -20.65
C ASP A 315 17.85 -5.16 -20.55
N THR A 316 17.64 -4.51 -21.69
CA THR A 316 17.03 -3.17 -21.76
C THR A 316 15.52 -3.17 -21.59
N LYS A 317 14.89 -4.36 -21.54
CA LYS A 317 13.44 -4.56 -21.43
C LYS A 317 12.96 -4.86 -20.00
N GLY A 318 13.88 -5.07 -19.07
CA GLY A 318 13.57 -5.35 -17.69
C GLY A 318 12.66 -4.33 -17.04
N SER A 319 12.16 -4.63 -15.84
CA SER A 319 11.32 -3.73 -15.08
C SER A 319 11.77 -3.60 -13.63
N MET A 320 11.37 -2.49 -13.00
CA MET A 320 11.61 -2.18 -11.60
C MET A 320 10.28 -1.79 -10.96
N THR A 321 9.91 -2.45 -9.87
CA THR A 321 8.72 -2.12 -9.09
C THR A 321 9.14 -1.39 -7.81
N LEU A 322 8.50 -0.26 -7.54
CA LEU A 322 8.86 0.68 -6.49
C LEU A 322 7.64 1.09 -5.67
N ASN A 323 7.85 1.42 -4.41
CA ASN A 323 6.97 2.33 -3.68
C ASN A 323 7.59 3.72 -3.70
N PHE A 324 6.78 4.73 -4.00
CA PHE A 324 7.24 6.12 -4.12
C PHE A 324 6.44 7.03 -3.20
N TYR A 325 7.14 7.75 -2.35
CA TYR A 325 6.63 8.73 -1.41
C TYR A 325 7.10 10.10 -1.88
N PHE A 326 6.19 10.94 -2.33
CA PHE A 326 6.55 12.19 -2.99
C PHE A 326 5.94 13.39 -2.31
N GLN A 327 6.69 14.48 -2.25
CA GLN A 327 6.25 15.77 -1.71
C GLN A 327 4.92 16.17 -2.36
N LYS A 328 3.97 16.58 -1.51
CA LYS A 328 2.71 17.20 -1.92
C LYS A 328 2.87 18.72 -1.75
N ASP A 329 2.57 19.47 -2.80
CA ASP A 329 2.67 20.94 -2.82
C ASP A 329 1.68 21.62 -1.88
#